data_ad07cf846c53c1f30ac8c9d56a4a2138
#
_entry.id   ad07cf846c53c1f30ac8c9d56a4a2138
#
_cell.length_a   1.000
_cell.length_b   1.000
_cell.length_c   1.000
_cell.angle_alpha   90.00
_cell.angle_beta   90.00
_cell.angle_gamma   90.00
#
_symmetry.space_group_name_H-M   'P 1'
#
loop_
_entity.id
_entity.type
_entity.pdbx_description
1 polymer ?
#
loop_
_entity_poly.entity_id
_entity_poly.type
_entity_poly.pdbx_seq_one_letter_code
_entity_poly.pdbx_strand_id
1 'polypeptide(L)'
;MRSRPPWTEATTGYWQAFEPAEAWQPAPWRFGFPARLPDGRVLRLPIRPLPGDGTRAVASLIANQASFAVVDGLCAFMAALAQPLAPEVVVGLPTLGQVFAPGVAARLGRTRCVPLGYSRKFWYDEHLSVELRSITTPGGGKRAYLDPDQLALVEGSRIVVVDDAASTGSTLAGVLPFLESLGAQVAGIVVAMLQGDAWRDVLGTRAALVHGAFACPRLVLREDGWVPEQVRPGMRG
;
A
#
# COMPACT_ATOMS: atom_id res chain seq x y z
N MET A 1 -15.43 -18.83 22.95
CA MET A 1 -14.51 -17.70 22.67
C MET A 1 -13.25 -18.27 22.05
N ARG A 2 -12.91 -17.90 20.81
CA ARG A 2 -11.58 -18.26 20.27
C ARG A 2 -10.54 -17.48 21.07
N SER A 3 -9.52 -18.15 21.60
CA SER A 3 -8.39 -17.50 22.27
C SER A 3 -7.79 -16.48 21.30
N ARG A 4 -7.58 -15.22 21.75
CA ARG A 4 -6.88 -14.23 20.95
C ARG A 4 -5.47 -14.74 20.63
N PRO A 5 -4.98 -14.53 19.41
CA PRO A 5 -3.59 -14.80 19.13
C PRO A 5 -2.69 -14.09 20.14
N PRO A 6 -1.58 -14.65 20.56
CA PRO A 6 -0.64 -14.01 21.46
C PRO A 6 -0.18 -12.68 20.85
N TRP A 7 0.06 -11.68 21.71
CA TRP A 7 0.62 -10.38 21.32
C TRP A 7 -0.30 -9.53 20.43
N THR A 8 -1.63 -9.68 20.55
CA THR A 8 -2.62 -8.78 19.96
C THR A 8 -3.47 -8.14 21.06
N GLU A 9 -3.80 -6.86 20.89
CA GLU A 9 -4.71 -6.13 21.78
C GLU A 9 -5.90 -5.55 21.02
N ALA A 10 -7.03 -5.39 21.71
CA ALA A 10 -8.17 -4.67 21.19
C ALA A 10 -8.06 -3.22 21.65
N THR A 11 -7.72 -2.34 20.73
CA THR A 11 -7.65 -0.91 20.95
C THR A 11 -8.12 -0.15 19.73
N THR A 12 -8.68 1.03 19.91
CA THR A 12 -8.99 1.98 18.84
C THR A 12 -7.84 2.97 18.60
N GLY A 13 -6.70 2.81 19.31
CA GLY A 13 -5.61 3.78 19.27
C GLY A 13 -4.65 3.67 18.08
N TYR A 14 -4.67 2.54 17.34
CA TYR A 14 -3.81 2.40 16.15
C TYR A 14 -4.22 3.39 15.05
N TRP A 15 -3.23 3.95 14.37
CA TRP A 15 -3.37 4.92 13.28
C TRP A 15 -4.04 6.25 13.64
N GLN A 16 -4.08 6.61 14.93
CA GLN A 16 -4.80 7.82 15.36
C GLN A 16 -3.90 9.04 15.53
N ALA A 17 -2.60 8.85 15.79
CA ALA A 17 -1.63 9.92 15.94
C ALA A 17 -0.23 9.48 15.51
N PHE A 18 0.59 10.43 15.13
CA PHE A 18 2.03 10.26 15.07
C PHE A 18 2.63 10.45 16.45
N GLU A 19 3.44 9.49 16.88
CA GLU A 19 4.18 9.55 18.14
C GLU A 19 5.54 10.23 17.91
N PRO A 20 6.15 10.84 18.94
CA PRO A 20 7.48 11.42 18.80
C PRO A 20 8.56 10.35 18.53
N ALA A 21 9.73 10.76 18.03
CA ALA A 21 10.79 9.85 17.63
C ALA A 21 11.25 8.91 18.75
N GLU A 22 11.20 9.37 19.99
CA GLU A 22 11.58 8.64 21.21
C GLU A 22 10.62 7.47 21.51
N ALA A 23 9.44 7.46 20.93
CA ALA A 23 8.48 6.35 21.06
C ALA A 23 8.90 5.11 20.25
N TRP A 24 9.90 5.24 19.38
CA TRP A 24 10.46 4.10 18.67
C TRP A 24 11.21 3.17 19.64
N GLN A 25 10.97 1.88 19.48
CA GLN A 25 11.62 0.84 20.28
C GLN A 25 12.14 -0.28 19.36
N PRO A 26 13.29 -0.87 19.66
CA PRO A 26 13.77 -2.05 18.93
C PRO A 26 12.89 -3.27 19.20
N ALA A 27 13.03 -4.30 18.34
CA ALA A 27 12.45 -5.61 18.58
C ALA A 27 13.02 -6.23 19.89
N PRO A 28 12.27 -7.14 20.54
CA PRO A 28 10.99 -7.73 20.10
C PRO A 28 9.78 -6.85 20.40
N TRP A 29 8.77 -6.89 19.54
CA TRP A 29 7.51 -6.17 19.71
C TRP A 29 6.38 -7.12 20.11
N ARG A 30 5.43 -6.64 20.91
CA ARG A 30 4.32 -7.49 21.38
C ARG A 30 3.00 -7.16 20.68
N PHE A 31 2.57 -5.90 20.71
CA PHE A 31 1.25 -5.49 20.26
C PHE A 31 1.27 -4.64 18.99
N GLY A 32 2.23 -3.73 18.92
CA GLY A 32 2.34 -2.77 17.83
C GLY A 32 3.76 -2.63 17.31
N PHE A 33 3.88 -2.51 16.02
CA PHE A 33 5.12 -2.21 15.33
C PHE A 33 5.31 -0.69 15.24
N PRO A 34 6.43 -0.13 15.72
CA PRO A 34 6.71 1.31 15.64
C PRO A 34 7.35 1.64 14.28
N ALA A 35 6.52 1.96 13.29
CA ALA A 35 7.01 2.36 11.97
C ALA A 35 7.64 3.76 12.04
N ARG A 36 8.92 3.88 11.65
CA ARG A 36 9.61 5.16 11.58
C ARG A 36 9.28 5.86 10.27
N LEU A 37 8.85 7.11 10.37
CA LEU A 37 8.49 7.97 9.26
C LEU A 37 9.70 8.79 8.76
N PRO A 38 9.63 9.41 7.57
CA PRO A 38 10.72 10.20 7.00
C PRO A 38 11.19 11.38 7.88
N ASP A 39 10.30 11.94 8.68
CA ASP A 39 10.60 13.05 9.62
C ASP A 39 11.03 12.57 11.02
N GLY A 40 11.21 11.27 11.19
CA GLY A 40 11.62 10.65 12.45
C GLY A 40 10.48 10.29 13.39
N ARG A 41 9.27 10.83 13.21
CA ARG A 41 8.10 10.43 14.00
C ARG A 41 7.79 8.95 13.82
N VAL A 42 6.96 8.42 14.71
CA VAL A 42 6.57 7.01 14.72
C VAL A 42 5.07 6.88 14.48
N LEU A 43 4.71 5.96 13.58
CA LEU A 43 3.32 5.52 13.44
C LEU A 43 3.21 4.10 13.99
N ARG A 44 2.36 3.91 15.00
CA ARG A 44 2.13 2.59 15.59
C ARG A 44 1.13 1.80 14.78
N LEU A 45 1.58 0.65 14.29
CA LEU A 45 0.79 -0.26 13.47
C LEU A 45 0.49 -1.54 14.23
N PRO A 46 -0.74 -2.06 14.24
CA PRO A 46 -1.03 -3.34 14.86
C PRO A 46 -0.31 -4.48 14.15
N ILE A 47 0.24 -5.39 14.93
CA ILE A 47 0.81 -6.64 14.42
C ILE A 47 -0.33 -7.64 14.24
N ARG A 48 -0.43 -8.22 13.04
CA ARG A 48 -1.47 -9.16 12.64
C ARG A 48 -0.83 -10.51 12.29
N PRO A 49 -1.02 -11.54 13.12
CA PRO A 49 -0.60 -12.89 12.77
C PRO A 49 -1.24 -13.34 11.45
N LEU A 50 -0.45 -13.93 10.58
CA LEU A 50 -0.93 -14.50 9.33
C LEU A 50 -1.65 -15.83 9.57
N PRO A 51 -2.60 -16.21 8.69
CA PRO A 51 -3.18 -17.56 8.72
C PRO A 51 -2.09 -18.63 8.62
N GLY A 52 -2.30 -19.76 9.30
CA GLY A 52 -1.35 -20.87 9.35
C GLY A 52 -1.00 -21.23 10.80
N ASP A 53 0.28 -21.42 11.07
CA ASP A 53 0.81 -21.81 12.39
C ASP A 53 0.88 -20.66 13.40
N GLY A 54 0.57 -19.44 12.98
CA GLY A 54 0.63 -18.24 13.83
C GLY A 54 2.05 -17.74 14.14
N THR A 55 3.08 -18.29 13.48
CA THR A 55 4.48 -17.92 13.71
C THR A 55 4.96 -16.74 12.86
N ARG A 56 4.13 -16.31 11.89
CA ARG A 56 4.41 -15.16 11.02
C ARG A 56 3.36 -14.09 11.17
N ALA A 57 3.77 -12.84 11.02
CA ALA A 57 2.88 -11.70 11.10
C ALA A 57 3.30 -10.57 10.15
N VAL A 58 2.40 -9.61 10.01
CA VAL A 58 2.63 -8.35 9.33
C VAL A 58 2.17 -7.18 10.21
N ALA A 59 2.85 -6.05 10.11
CA ALA A 59 2.31 -4.79 10.59
C ALA A 59 1.29 -4.28 9.55
N SER A 60 0.08 -3.91 9.96
CA SER A 60 -0.97 -3.54 9.02
C SER A 60 -1.30 -2.04 9.07
N LEU A 61 -1.49 -1.46 7.90
CA LEU A 61 -2.07 -0.13 7.74
C LEU A 61 -3.48 -0.27 7.13
N ILE A 62 -4.49 0.16 7.88
CA ILE A 62 -5.88 0.21 7.38
C ILE A 62 -6.26 1.69 7.26
N ALA A 63 -5.90 2.26 6.12
CA ALA A 63 -5.92 3.70 5.89
C ALA A 63 -7.27 4.37 6.15
N ASN A 64 -8.37 3.70 5.82
CA ASN A 64 -9.73 4.23 6.03
C ASN A 64 -10.21 4.18 7.50
N GLN A 65 -9.39 3.62 8.41
CA GLN A 65 -9.63 3.64 9.86
C GLN A 65 -8.70 4.63 10.59
N ALA A 66 -7.73 5.19 9.85
CA ALA A 66 -6.80 6.17 10.42
C ALA A 66 -7.49 7.52 10.66
N SER A 67 -6.94 8.29 11.60
CA SER A 67 -7.36 9.67 11.80
C SER A 67 -7.05 10.52 10.56
N PHE A 68 -7.83 11.58 10.36
CA PHE A 68 -7.57 12.52 9.27
C PHE A 68 -6.17 13.13 9.34
N ALA A 69 -5.66 13.39 10.55
CA ALA A 69 -4.31 13.91 10.74
C ALA A 69 -3.23 12.92 10.27
N VAL A 70 -3.41 11.62 10.50
CA VAL A 70 -2.50 10.58 10.03
C VAL A 70 -2.59 10.44 8.50
N VAL A 71 -3.80 10.39 7.96
CA VAL A 71 -4.00 10.34 6.49
C VAL A 71 -3.35 11.56 5.83
N ASP A 72 -3.59 12.74 6.36
CA ASP A 72 -3.04 14.00 5.82
C ASP A 72 -1.51 14.01 5.83
N GLY A 73 -0.89 13.61 6.94
CA GLY A 73 0.56 13.52 7.04
C GLY A 73 1.17 12.48 6.11
N LEU A 74 0.54 11.30 5.95
CA LEU A 74 0.98 10.30 4.98
C LEU A 74 0.84 10.81 3.54
N CYS A 75 -0.25 11.51 3.20
CA CYS A 75 -0.41 12.17 1.90
C CYS A 75 0.72 13.17 1.63
N ALA A 76 1.21 13.90 2.64
CA ALA A 76 2.31 14.83 2.47
C ALA A 76 3.62 14.11 2.10
N PHE A 77 3.97 13.01 2.78
CA PHE A 77 5.14 12.19 2.41
C PHE A 77 5.00 11.58 1.02
N MET A 78 3.83 11.03 0.71
CA MET A 78 3.58 10.42 -0.61
C MET A 78 3.65 11.46 -1.73
N ALA A 79 3.11 12.66 -1.52
CA ALA A 79 3.20 13.74 -2.50
C ALA A 79 4.65 14.20 -2.72
N ALA A 80 5.46 14.28 -1.66
CA ALA A 80 6.89 14.59 -1.77
C ALA A 80 7.65 13.56 -2.62
N LEU A 81 7.29 12.27 -2.52
CA LEU A 81 7.84 11.19 -3.36
C LEU A 81 7.35 11.28 -4.81
N ALA A 82 6.10 11.69 -5.02
CA ALA A 82 5.51 11.80 -6.35
C ALA A 82 5.95 13.05 -7.12
N GLN A 83 6.27 14.13 -6.43
CA GLN A 83 6.60 15.43 -7.04
C GLN A 83 7.76 15.38 -8.05
N PRO A 84 8.91 14.70 -7.78
CA PRO A 84 10.00 14.58 -8.76
C PRO A 84 9.62 13.80 -10.01
N LEU A 85 8.57 12.97 -9.94
CA LEU A 85 8.07 12.18 -11.06
C LEU A 85 7.24 13.03 -12.03
N ALA A 86 6.92 14.28 -11.67
CA ALA A 86 6.15 15.24 -12.44
C ALA A 86 4.87 14.65 -13.08
N PRO A 87 4.00 13.93 -12.33
CA PRO A 87 2.82 13.31 -12.91
C PRO A 87 1.79 14.37 -13.30
N GLU A 88 1.11 14.16 -14.42
CA GLU A 88 -0.05 14.94 -14.84
C GLU A 88 -1.32 14.45 -14.15
N VAL A 89 -1.38 13.14 -13.90
CA VAL A 89 -2.55 12.48 -13.30
C VAL A 89 -2.12 11.55 -12.17
N VAL A 90 -2.93 11.54 -11.10
CA VAL A 90 -2.83 10.60 -9.98
C VAL A 90 -3.92 9.54 -10.13
N VAL A 91 -3.53 8.27 -10.22
CA VAL A 91 -4.45 7.12 -10.29
C VAL A 91 -4.48 6.43 -8.94
N GLY A 92 -5.65 6.38 -8.30
CA GLY A 92 -5.84 5.74 -7.00
C GLY A 92 -6.34 4.29 -7.12
N LEU A 93 -5.63 3.34 -6.49
CA LEU A 93 -6.06 1.93 -6.52
C LEU A 93 -7.15 1.64 -5.48
N PRO A 94 -8.10 0.77 -5.81
CA PRO A 94 -9.11 0.31 -4.86
C PRO A 94 -8.46 -0.70 -3.88
N THR A 95 -8.78 -0.71 -2.59
CA THR A 95 -9.76 0.18 -1.94
C THR A 95 -9.04 1.27 -1.15
N LEU A 96 -7.90 0.96 -0.54
CA LEU A 96 -7.25 1.83 0.44
C LEU A 96 -6.36 2.90 -0.21
N GLY A 97 -5.86 2.66 -1.42
CA GLY A 97 -5.15 3.69 -2.18
C GLY A 97 -5.99 4.93 -2.45
N GLN A 98 -7.32 4.76 -2.55
CA GLN A 98 -8.26 5.88 -2.73
C GLN A 98 -8.37 6.79 -1.50
N VAL A 99 -7.95 6.35 -0.33
CA VAL A 99 -7.88 7.19 0.86
C VAL A 99 -6.79 8.27 0.70
N PHE A 100 -5.71 7.93 0.00
CA PHE A 100 -4.55 8.80 -0.18
C PHE A 100 -4.57 9.59 -1.50
N ALA A 101 -5.08 8.99 -2.58
CA ALA A 101 -4.98 9.55 -3.92
C ALA A 101 -5.51 10.99 -4.03
N PRO A 102 -6.67 11.37 -3.45
CA PRO A 102 -7.15 12.76 -3.48
C PRO A 102 -6.20 13.73 -2.78
N GLY A 103 -5.69 13.36 -1.59
CA GLY A 103 -4.78 14.18 -0.81
C GLY A 103 -3.41 14.36 -1.47
N VAL A 104 -2.90 13.31 -2.14
CA VAL A 104 -1.67 13.37 -2.95
C VAL A 104 -1.89 14.25 -4.17
N ALA A 105 -2.99 14.06 -4.92
CA ALA A 105 -3.32 14.86 -6.10
C ALA A 105 -3.42 16.35 -5.77
N ALA A 106 -4.14 16.71 -4.70
CA ALA A 106 -4.28 18.09 -4.26
C ALA A 106 -2.93 18.75 -3.94
N ARG A 107 -2.01 18.02 -3.26
CA ARG A 107 -0.66 18.53 -2.95
C ARG A 107 0.23 18.69 -4.17
N LEU A 108 -0.03 17.94 -5.22
CA LEU A 108 0.63 18.09 -6.52
C LEU A 108 -0.02 19.18 -7.40
N GLY A 109 -0.99 19.95 -6.87
CA GLY A 109 -1.70 21.00 -7.59
C GLY A 109 -2.70 20.46 -8.61
N ARG A 110 -3.14 19.19 -8.49
CA ARG A 110 -4.15 18.60 -9.37
C ARG A 110 -5.55 18.85 -8.80
N THR A 111 -6.51 19.10 -9.68
CA THR A 111 -7.90 19.39 -9.29
C THR A 111 -8.71 18.12 -9.04
N ARG A 112 -8.20 16.96 -9.44
CA ARG A 112 -8.82 15.64 -9.28
C ARG A 112 -7.78 14.52 -9.35
N CYS A 113 -8.20 13.31 -8.97
CA CYS A 113 -7.51 12.06 -9.25
C CYS A 113 -8.43 11.14 -10.04
N VAL A 114 -7.88 10.07 -10.60
CA VAL A 114 -8.62 9.02 -11.31
C VAL A 114 -8.71 7.79 -10.42
N PRO A 115 -9.88 7.44 -9.84
CA PRO A 115 -10.03 6.23 -9.06
C PRO A 115 -10.29 5.02 -9.94
N LEU A 116 -9.62 3.90 -9.70
CA LEU A 116 -10.07 2.59 -10.17
C LEU A 116 -11.05 1.99 -9.15
N GLY A 117 -12.05 1.23 -9.59
CA GLY A 117 -13.08 0.65 -8.72
C GLY A 117 -13.20 -0.86 -8.87
N TYR A 118 -13.65 -1.57 -7.80
CA TYR A 118 -14.00 -2.99 -7.89
C TYR A 118 -15.46 -3.24 -8.29
N SER A 119 -16.33 -2.25 -8.16
CA SER A 119 -17.74 -2.36 -8.49
C SER A 119 -17.97 -1.98 -9.93
N ARG A 120 -18.37 -2.93 -10.76
CA ARG A 120 -18.86 -2.65 -12.11
C ARG A 120 -20.15 -1.84 -12.05
N LYS A 121 -20.21 -0.76 -12.81
CA LYS A 121 -21.44 0.00 -13.06
C LYS A 121 -22.04 -0.44 -14.38
N PHE A 122 -23.36 -0.21 -14.60
CA PHE A 122 -24.03 -0.67 -15.81
C PHE A 122 -23.55 0.01 -17.10
N TRP A 123 -22.88 1.17 -16.98
CA TRP A 123 -22.26 1.90 -18.10
C TRP A 123 -20.77 1.60 -18.30
N TYR A 124 -20.15 0.70 -17.48
CA TYR A 124 -18.75 0.38 -17.59
C TYR A 124 -18.48 -0.56 -18.76
N ASP A 125 -17.40 -0.25 -19.51
CA ASP A 125 -16.87 -1.10 -20.56
C ASP A 125 -15.96 -2.17 -19.98
N GLU A 126 -16.16 -3.42 -20.36
CA GLU A 126 -15.29 -4.54 -19.94
C GLU A 126 -13.83 -4.38 -20.42
N HIS A 127 -13.62 -3.71 -21.57
CA HIS A 127 -12.27 -3.43 -22.08
C HIS A 127 -11.50 -2.43 -21.20
N LEU A 128 -12.22 -1.64 -20.38
CA LEU A 128 -11.64 -0.73 -19.40
C LEU A 128 -11.53 -1.38 -18.02
N SER A 129 -11.15 -2.65 -17.99
CA SER A 129 -11.02 -3.41 -16.76
C SER A 129 -9.90 -4.44 -16.81
N VAL A 130 -9.40 -4.81 -15.64
CA VAL A 130 -8.36 -5.83 -15.48
C VAL A 130 -8.71 -6.77 -14.33
N GLU A 131 -8.51 -8.07 -14.57
CA GLU A 131 -8.63 -9.09 -13.53
C GLU A 131 -7.37 -9.08 -12.65
N LEU A 132 -7.58 -8.91 -11.34
CA LEU A 132 -6.53 -8.93 -10.34
C LEU A 132 -6.50 -10.30 -9.67
N ARG A 133 -5.49 -11.09 -9.96
CA ARG A 133 -5.32 -12.41 -9.36
C ARG A 133 -4.87 -12.26 -7.90
N SER A 134 -5.62 -12.86 -6.98
CA SER A 134 -5.18 -13.02 -5.60
C SER A 134 -4.49 -14.37 -5.46
N ILE A 135 -3.24 -14.37 -4.99
CA ILE A 135 -2.50 -15.60 -4.69
C ILE A 135 -3.19 -16.38 -3.54
N THR A 136 -4.00 -15.71 -2.75
CA THR A 136 -4.61 -16.27 -1.53
C THR A 136 -6.06 -16.74 -1.72
N THR A 137 -6.70 -16.49 -2.87
CA THR A 137 -8.09 -16.88 -3.10
C THR A 137 -8.21 -17.57 -4.47
N PRO A 138 -8.07 -18.90 -4.53
CA PRO A 138 -8.35 -19.66 -5.76
C PRO A 138 -9.83 -19.49 -6.15
N GLY A 139 -10.09 -19.00 -7.36
CA GLY A 139 -11.44 -18.89 -7.92
C GLY A 139 -12.21 -17.60 -7.67
N GLY A 140 -11.60 -16.59 -7.02
CA GLY A 140 -12.23 -15.29 -6.75
C GLY A 140 -11.36 -14.11 -7.18
N GLY A 141 -11.07 -13.96 -8.49
CA GLY A 141 -10.38 -12.77 -9.00
C GLY A 141 -11.22 -11.52 -8.76
N LYS A 142 -10.62 -10.48 -8.16
CA LYS A 142 -11.23 -9.15 -8.16
C LYS A 142 -10.95 -8.51 -9.51
N ARG A 143 -11.89 -7.76 -10.05
CA ARG A 143 -11.69 -6.99 -11.28
C ARG A 143 -11.68 -5.51 -10.95
N ALA A 144 -10.64 -4.81 -11.40
CA ALA A 144 -10.57 -3.36 -11.30
C ALA A 144 -11.06 -2.74 -12.62
N TYR A 145 -11.85 -1.68 -12.49
CA TYR A 145 -12.48 -0.97 -13.60
C TYR A 145 -12.02 0.49 -13.61
N LEU A 146 -11.78 1.01 -14.80
CA LEU A 146 -11.71 2.44 -15.07
C LEU A 146 -13.07 2.90 -15.62
N ASP A 147 -13.60 4.00 -15.08
CA ASP A 147 -14.80 4.62 -15.63
C ASP A 147 -14.48 5.16 -17.05
N PRO A 148 -15.30 4.85 -18.08
CA PRO A 148 -15.10 5.36 -19.44
C PRO A 148 -14.93 6.88 -19.51
N ASP A 149 -15.63 7.64 -18.68
CA ASP A 149 -15.52 9.10 -18.63
C ASP A 149 -14.16 9.59 -18.12
N GLN A 150 -13.35 8.70 -17.54
CA GLN A 150 -12.00 9.02 -17.05
C GLN A 150 -10.89 8.64 -18.05
N LEU A 151 -11.22 7.91 -19.13
CA LEU A 151 -10.22 7.40 -20.08
C LEU A 151 -9.37 8.53 -20.67
N ALA A 152 -9.99 9.61 -21.11
CA ALA A 152 -9.31 10.77 -21.70
C ALA A 152 -8.32 11.48 -20.73
N LEU A 153 -8.42 11.24 -19.42
CA LEU A 153 -7.46 11.74 -18.44
C LEU A 153 -6.23 10.85 -18.33
N VAL A 154 -6.34 9.58 -18.71
CA VAL A 154 -5.28 8.58 -18.57
C VAL A 154 -4.51 8.41 -19.87
N GLU A 155 -5.21 8.41 -20.99
CA GLU A 155 -4.64 8.21 -22.31
C GLU A 155 -3.60 9.29 -22.64
N GLY A 156 -2.39 8.86 -22.99
CA GLY A 156 -1.26 9.75 -23.33
C GLY A 156 -0.65 10.48 -22.13
N SER A 157 -1.25 10.40 -20.95
CA SER A 157 -0.81 11.17 -19.78
C SER A 157 0.32 10.47 -19.02
N ARG A 158 1.17 11.27 -18.39
CA ARG A 158 2.17 10.84 -17.42
C ARG A 158 1.50 10.66 -16.04
N ILE A 159 1.39 9.43 -15.58
CA ILE A 159 0.64 9.11 -14.38
C ILE A 159 1.54 8.65 -13.23
N VAL A 160 1.08 8.88 -12.00
CA VAL A 160 1.56 8.18 -10.80
C VAL A 160 0.42 7.32 -10.23
N VAL A 161 0.73 6.08 -9.88
CA VAL A 161 -0.21 5.15 -9.23
C VAL A 161 -0.05 5.26 -7.72
N VAL A 162 -1.17 5.39 -7.00
CA VAL A 162 -1.20 5.53 -5.54
C VAL A 162 -1.94 4.35 -4.92
N ASP A 163 -1.29 3.72 -3.92
CA ASP A 163 -1.90 2.66 -3.09
C ASP A 163 -1.50 2.82 -1.61
N ASP A 164 -2.11 2.05 -0.72
CA ASP A 164 -1.75 2.05 0.71
C ASP A 164 -0.45 1.29 0.99
N ALA A 165 -0.25 0.15 0.34
CA ALA A 165 0.92 -0.67 0.58
C ALA A 165 1.37 -1.49 -0.64
N ALA A 166 2.68 -1.65 -0.79
CA ALA A 166 3.28 -2.68 -1.63
C ALA A 166 3.71 -3.86 -0.76
N SER A 167 3.00 -5.00 -0.87
CA SER A 167 3.24 -6.20 -0.07
C SER A 167 3.64 -7.39 -0.95
N THR A 168 2.69 -8.02 -1.64
CA THR A 168 2.97 -9.10 -2.60
C THR A 168 3.29 -8.59 -3.99
N GLY A 169 2.85 -7.38 -4.34
CA GLY A 169 2.99 -6.82 -5.68
C GLY A 169 1.93 -7.30 -6.69
N SER A 170 1.08 -8.26 -6.35
CA SER A 170 0.14 -8.87 -7.31
C SER A 170 -0.86 -7.89 -7.92
N THR A 171 -1.40 -6.96 -7.12
CA THR A 171 -2.29 -5.91 -7.61
C THR A 171 -1.57 -5.02 -8.62
N LEU A 172 -0.38 -4.55 -8.27
CA LEU A 172 0.44 -3.70 -9.14
C LEU A 172 0.82 -4.42 -10.44
N ALA A 173 1.22 -5.70 -10.35
CA ALA A 173 1.57 -6.49 -11.53
C ALA A 173 0.42 -6.64 -12.54
N GLY A 174 -0.84 -6.62 -12.07
CA GLY A 174 -2.01 -6.62 -12.95
C GLY A 174 -2.37 -5.24 -13.48
N VAL A 175 -2.35 -4.23 -12.60
CA VAL A 175 -2.83 -2.88 -12.96
C VAL A 175 -1.86 -2.12 -13.87
N LEU A 176 -0.54 -2.28 -13.70
CA LEU A 176 0.42 -1.52 -14.50
C LEU A 176 0.32 -1.80 -16.00
N PRO A 177 0.35 -3.07 -16.47
CA PRO A 177 0.16 -3.36 -17.89
C PRO A 177 -1.20 -2.89 -18.42
N PHE A 178 -2.25 -2.95 -17.60
CA PHE A 178 -3.56 -2.44 -17.97
C PHE A 178 -3.54 -0.94 -18.22
N LEU A 179 -3.00 -0.13 -17.31
CA LEU A 179 -2.89 1.32 -17.51
C LEU A 179 -2.01 1.67 -18.72
N GLU A 180 -0.90 0.96 -18.90
CA GLU A 180 -0.02 1.10 -20.06
C GLU A 180 -0.74 0.77 -21.38
N SER A 181 -1.62 -0.25 -21.38
CA SER A 181 -2.41 -0.62 -22.57
C SER A 181 -3.46 0.43 -22.95
N LEU A 182 -3.85 1.28 -21.99
CA LEU A 182 -4.70 2.46 -22.23
C LEU A 182 -3.91 3.70 -22.68
N GLY A 183 -2.61 3.55 -22.97
CA GLY A 183 -1.76 4.65 -23.39
C GLY A 183 -1.13 5.46 -22.28
N ALA A 184 -1.32 5.11 -20.99
CA ALA A 184 -0.71 5.83 -19.88
C ALA A 184 0.80 5.63 -19.83
N GLN A 185 1.53 6.69 -19.48
CA GLN A 185 2.95 6.65 -19.17
C GLN A 185 3.13 6.57 -17.66
N VAL A 186 3.35 5.36 -17.12
CA VAL A 186 3.52 5.16 -15.68
C VAL A 186 4.88 5.71 -15.23
N ALA A 187 4.89 6.87 -14.60
CA ALA A 187 6.08 7.53 -14.09
C ALA A 187 6.58 6.93 -12.76
N GLY A 188 5.67 6.36 -11.99
CA GLY A 188 5.99 5.70 -10.73
C GLY A 188 4.76 5.24 -9.97
N ILE A 189 5.04 4.55 -8.87
CA ILE A 189 4.06 4.02 -7.94
C ILE A 189 4.42 4.55 -6.57
N VAL A 190 3.48 5.20 -5.90
CA VAL A 190 3.72 5.77 -4.58
C VAL A 190 2.76 5.13 -3.58
N VAL A 191 3.34 4.50 -2.56
CA VAL A 191 2.60 3.84 -1.49
C VAL A 191 2.95 4.46 -0.13
N ALA A 192 2.03 4.38 0.82
CA ALA A 192 2.35 4.77 2.19
C ALA A 192 3.37 3.79 2.79
N MET A 193 3.20 2.47 2.58
CA MET A 193 3.97 1.44 3.25
C MET A 193 4.60 0.43 2.27
N LEU A 194 5.90 0.18 2.40
CA LEU A 194 6.59 -0.97 1.81
C LEU A 194 6.59 -2.11 2.84
N GLN A 195 5.94 -3.23 2.53
CA GLN A 195 5.81 -4.35 3.44
C GLN A 195 6.61 -5.56 2.97
N GLY A 196 7.74 -5.80 3.63
CA GLY A 196 8.70 -6.83 3.18
C GLY A 196 9.22 -6.55 1.77
N ASP A 197 9.72 -7.58 1.10
CA ASP A 197 10.40 -7.47 -0.20
C ASP A 197 9.77 -8.29 -1.32
N ALA A 198 8.76 -9.12 -1.04
CA ALA A 198 8.17 -10.04 -2.03
C ALA A 198 7.62 -9.34 -3.29
N TRP A 199 7.16 -8.08 -3.15
CA TRP A 199 6.70 -7.27 -4.27
C TRP A 199 7.79 -6.99 -5.31
N ARG A 200 9.09 -7.00 -4.90
CA ARG A 200 10.22 -6.76 -5.82
C ARG A 200 10.35 -7.89 -6.83
N ASP A 201 10.26 -9.12 -6.36
CA ASP A 201 10.37 -10.30 -7.22
C ASP A 201 9.19 -10.37 -8.20
N VAL A 202 7.98 -10.06 -7.73
CA VAL A 202 6.76 -10.07 -8.56
C VAL A 202 6.77 -8.97 -9.62
N LEU A 203 7.28 -7.79 -9.29
CA LEU A 203 7.32 -6.65 -10.22
C LEU A 203 8.55 -6.66 -11.14
N GLY A 204 9.61 -7.40 -10.78
CA GLY A 204 10.85 -7.46 -11.55
C GLY A 204 11.45 -6.06 -11.77
N THR A 205 11.71 -5.70 -13.02
CA THR A 205 12.27 -4.38 -13.37
C THR A 205 11.38 -3.20 -12.98
N ARG A 206 10.05 -3.41 -12.95
CA ARG A 206 9.10 -2.37 -12.50
C ARG A 206 9.18 -2.06 -11.01
N ALA A 207 9.88 -2.89 -10.21
CA ALA A 207 10.12 -2.60 -8.80
C ALA A 207 10.88 -1.27 -8.59
N ALA A 208 11.67 -0.83 -9.57
CA ALA A 208 12.35 0.46 -9.54
C ALA A 208 11.40 1.67 -9.57
N LEU A 209 10.16 1.47 -9.99
CA LEU A 209 9.13 2.52 -10.02
C LEU A 209 8.43 2.70 -8.67
N VAL A 210 8.67 1.81 -7.69
CA VAL A 210 7.93 1.82 -6.41
C VAL A 210 8.66 2.67 -5.38
N HIS A 211 7.94 3.66 -4.85
CA HIS A 211 8.38 4.57 -3.79
C HIS A 211 7.44 4.43 -2.60
N GLY A 212 7.96 4.24 -1.41
CA GLY A 212 7.17 4.15 -0.18
C GLY A 212 7.57 5.19 0.85
N ALA A 213 6.59 5.74 1.57
CA ALA A 213 6.87 6.72 2.60
C ALA A 213 7.61 6.08 3.79
N PHE A 214 7.28 4.84 4.14
CA PHE A 214 8.01 4.09 5.16
C PHE A 214 8.02 2.59 4.85
N ALA A 215 8.87 1.84 5.56
CA ALA A 215 8.99 0.39 5.38
C ALA A 215 8.67 -0.37 6.66
N CYS A 216 8.06 -1.55 6.50
CA CYS A 216 7.79 -2.52 7.55
C CYS A 216 8.33 -3.88 7.13
N PRO A 217 9.13 -4.57 7.97
CA PRO A 217 9.55 -5.93 7.68
C PRO A 217 8.38 -6.90 7.83
N ARG A 218 8.48 -8.07 7.26
CA ARG A 218 7.70 -9.22 7.71
C ARG A 218 8.20 -9.64 9.09
N LEU A 219 7.31 -10.21 9.90
CA LEU A 219 7.62 -10.52 11.29
C LEU A 219 7.51 -12.03 11.54
N VAL A 220 8.38 -12.52 12.40
CA VAL A 220 8.34 -13.89 12.93
C VAL A 220 8.26 -13.84 14.45
N LEU A 221 7.48 -14.80 15.03
CA LEU A 221 7.33 -14.94 16.46
C LEU A 221 8.58 -15.58 17.07
N ARG A 222 9.06 -15.01 18.17
CA ARG A 222 10.06 -15.57 19.07
C ARG A 222 9.50 -15.60 20.48
N GLU A 223 10.26 -16.15 21.41
CA GLU A 223 9.83 -16.32 22.81
C GLU A 223 9.33 -15.01 23.43
N ASP A 224 10.01 -13.90 23.19
CA ASP A 224 9.73 -12.60 23.81
C ASP A 224 8.81 -11.69 22.97
N GLY A 225 8.42 -12.09 21.76
CA GLY A 225 7.57 -11.30 20.86
C GLY A 225 7.97 -11.39 19.39
N TRP A 226 7.51 -10.43 18.62
CA TRP A 226 7.73 -10.34 17.19
C TRP A 226 9.05 -9.68 16.85
N VAL A 227 9.81 -10.29 15.94
CA VAL A 227 11.06 -9.74 15.41
C VAL A 227 11.03 -9.70 13.88
N PRO A 228 11.85 -8.88 13.22
CA PRO A 228 11.96 -8.90 11.77
C PRO A 228 12.32 -10.29 11.25
N GLU A 229 11.63 -10.73 10.20
CA GLU A 229 12.02 -11.93 9.45
C GLU A 229 13.39 -11.64 8.79
N GLN A 230 14.40 -12.44 9.14
CA GLN A 230 15.71 -12.29 8.50
C GLN A 230 15.60 -12.75 7.06
N VAL A 231 15.83 -11.85 6.12
CA VAL A 231 16.03 -12.21 4.71
C VAL A 231 17.34 -12.99 4.65
N ARG A 232 17.29 -14.28 4.33
CA ARG A 232 18.52 -15.08 4.14
C ARG A 232 19.30 -14.45 2.99
N PRO A 233 20.55 -14.02 3.21
CA PRO A 233 21.41 -13.65 2.10
C PRO A 233 21.68 -14.93 1.29
N GLY A 234 21.15 -15.03 0.07
CA GLY A 234 21.53 -16.15 -0.79
C GLY A 234 20.48 -16.80 -1.68
N MET A 235 19.27 -16.21 -1.84
CA MET A 235 18.35 -16.64 -2.90
C MET A 235 18.10 -15.52 -3.92
N ARG A 236 19.18 -14.96 -4.43
CA ARG A 236 19.16 -14.22 -5.70
C ARG A 236 19.83 -15.12 -6.72
N GLY A 237 19.03 -15.96 -7.36
CA GLY A 237 19.37 -16.71 -8.54
C GLY A 237 18.63 -16.14 -9.73
#